data_02ba88a64efe291a08b238b768ec3b64
#
_entry.id   02ba88a64efe291a08b238b768ec3b64
#
_cell.length_a   1.000
_cell.length_b   1.000
_cell.length_c   1.000
_cell.angle_alpha   90.00
_cell.angle_beta   90.00
_cell.angle_gamma   90.00
#
_symmetry.space_group_name_H-M   'P 1'
#
loop_
_entity.id
_entity.type
_entity.pdbx_description
1 polymer ?
#
loop_
_entity_poly.entity_id
_entity_poly.type
_entity_poly.pdbx_seq_one_letter_code
_entity_poly.pdbx_strand_id
1 'polypeptide(L)'
;KDIMRCMPTDICSISDIAYKNFPTTNMNFSDTNMNSSTANINPPTCGLKDPHDIPVISLWDGTDDIVSLRSMLLFGLKGMAAYAHHAMNLGYQNDNVTTWFYKGLCEVNREHSVEEWIELIMEFGKVNYQCMELLDKANTESFGTPTPTKVHTDIRKGPFIVVSGHDLRDLDLLLKQTEGTRINVYTHCEMLPAHGYPKLAAYKHLAGNFGTAWQSQQTEFENIPAPVLFT
;
A
#
# COMPACT_ATOMS: atom_id res chain seq x y z
N LYS A 1 14.61 -3.68 24.11
CA LYS A 1 14.42 -2.26 24.55
C LYS A 1 14.77 -1.23 23.45
N ASP A 2 15.30 -1.66 22.30
CA ASP A 2 15.78 -0.76 21.23
C ASP A 2 14.92 -0.72 19.95
N ILE A 3 13.81 -1.44 19.90
CA ILE A 3 12.89 -1.45 18.74
C ILE A 3 12.00 -0.18 18.70
N MET A 4 11.87 0.54 19.81
CA MET A 4 11.05 1.77 19.84
C MET A 4 11.76 3.06 19.38
N ARG A 5 13.02 3.00 18.96
CA ARG A 5 13.77 4.19 18.52
C ARG A 5 13.68 4.54 17.03
N CYS A 6 13.01 3.72 16.23
CA CYS A 6 12.87 3.95 14.79
C CYS A 6 11.45 4.33 14.34
N MET A 7 10.56 4.71 15.27
CA MET A 7 9.32 5.36 14.85
C MET A 7 9.56 6.86 14.74
N PRO A 8 9.35 7.47 13.57
CA PRO A 8 9.36 8.93 13.46
C PRO A 8 8.29 9.48 14.41
N THR A 9 8.67 10.49 15.20
CA THR A 9 7.79 11.22 16.12
C THR A 9 6.66 12.01 15.43
N ASP A 10 6.53 11.90 14.11
CA ASP A 10 5.59 12.65 13.30
C ASP A 10 4.49 11.75 12.71
N ILE A 11 3.72 11.08 13.60
CA ILE A 11 2.44 10.44 13.20
C ILE A 11 1.37 11.52 12.87
N CYS A 12 1.68 12.80 13.04
CA CYS A 12 0.89 13.92 12.51
C CYS A 12 0.74 13.91 10.98
N SER A 13 1.49 13.07 10.25
CA SER A 13 1.52 13.09 8.80
C SER A 13 0.55 12.15 8.09
N ILE A 14 -0.26 11.34 8.79
CA ILE A 14 -1.23 10.46 8.09
C ILE A 14 -2.34 11.30 7.45
N SER A 15 -2.80 12.37 8.11
CA SER A 15 -3.72 13.35 7.49
C SER A 15 -3.02 14.16 6.40
N ASP A 16 -1.75 14.54 6.60
CA ASP A 16 -0.94 15.26 5.62
C ASP A 16 -0.60 14.42 4.39
N ILE A 17 -0.38 13.12 4.55
CA ILE A 17 -0.14 12.19 3.44
C ILE A 17 -1.43 11.96 2.65
N ALA A 18 -2.57 11.82 3.32
CA ALA A 18 -3.87 11.71 2.65
C ALA A 18 -4.24 13.00 1.89
N TYR A 19 -3.92 14.18 2.44
CA TYR A 19 -4.27 15.46 1.80
C TYR A 19 -3.24 15.95 0.76
N LYS A 20 -1.95 15.68 0.93
CA LYS A 20 -0.92 16.18 0.00
C LYS A 20 -0.76 15.34 -1.27
N ASN A 21 -1.15 14.08 -1.23
CA ASN A 21 -1.03 13.17 -2.39
C ASN A 21 -2.32 12.98 -3.18
N PHE A 22 -3.45 13.55 -2.75
CA PHE A 22 -4.60 13.69 -3.62
C PHE A 22 -4.41 14.94 -4.46
N PRO A 23 -4.37 14.84 -5.80
CA PRO A 23 -4.40 16.02 -6.63
C PRO A 23 -5.70 16.75 -6.31
N THR A 24 -5.59 17.97 -5.75
CA THR A 24 -6.68 18.93 -5.73
C THR A 24 -6.91 19.38 -7.17
N THR A 25 -7.46 18.50 -7.99
CA THR A 25 -8.15 18.96 -9.18
C THR A 25 -9.36 19.72 -8.66
N ASN A 26 -9.35 21.03 -8.86
CA ASN A 26 -10.53 21.86 -8.77
C ASN A 26 -11.62 21.22 -9.64
N MET A 27 -12.42 20.33 -9.07
CA MET A 27 -13.67 19.93 -9.65
C MET A 27 -14.64 21.08 -9.38
N ASN A 28 -14.67 22.03 -10.30
CA ASN A 28 -15.83 22.88 -10.48
C ASN A 28 -17.01 21.95 -10.82
N PHE A 29 -17.83 21.65 -9.84
CA PHE A 29 -19.15 21.07 -10.04
C PHE A 29 -20.05 22.15 -10.66
N SER A 30 -20.03 22.30 -11.95
CA SER A 30 -21.08 22.95 -12.73
C SER A 30 -21.37 22.09 -13.94
N ASP A 31 -22.59 21.56 -13.94
CA ASP A 31 -23.36 21.10 -15.09
C ASP A 31 -22.88 19.88 -15.89
N THR A 32 -23.39 18.71 -15.52
CA THR A 32 -23.96 17.80 -16.52
C THR A 32 -25.10 16.98 -15.91
N ASN A 33 -26.29 17.12 -16.50
CA ASN A 33 -27.48 16.33 -16.25
C ASN A 33 -27.19 14.83 -16.32
N MET A 34 -27.21 14.13 -15.22
CA MET A 34 -27.50 12.70 -15.17
C MET A 34 -28.55 12.44 -14.09
N ASN A 35 -29.77 12.14 -14.54
CA ASN A 35 -30.81 11.52 -13.75
C ASN A 35 -30.32 10.11 -13.34
N SER A 36 -29.75 10.01 -12.17
CA SER A 36 -29.67 8.77 -11.39
C SER A 36 -29.97 9.13 -9.95
N SER A 37 -30.90 8.40 -9.35
CA SER A 37 -31.27 8.50 -7.94
C SER A 37 -30.05 8.20 -7.06
N THR A 38 -29.22 9.21 -6.83
CA THR A 38 -28.17 9.16 -5.85
C THR A 38 -28.83 9.34 -4.48
N ALA A 39 -28.92 8.24 -3.72
CA ALA A 39 -29.10 8.34 -2.29
C ALA A 39 -28.05 9.33 -1.78
N ASN A 40 -28.50 10.38 -1.07
CA ASN A 40 -27.61 11.31 -0.37
C ASN A 40 -26.84 10.53 0.70
N ILE A 41 -25.71 9.96 0.33
CA ILE A 41 -24.74 9.43 1.27
C ILE A 41 -23.96 10.66 1.77
N ASN A 42 -24.52 11.31 2.80
CA ASN A 42 -23.69 12.21 3.60
C ASN A 42 -22.53 11.39 4.14
N PRO A 43 -21.27 11.77 3.90
CA PRO A 43 -20.14 11.07 4.51
C PRO A 43 -20.37 11.10 6.03
N PRO A 44 -20.14 9.99 6.74
CA PRO A 44 -20.31 9.97 8.17
C PRO A 44 -19.44 11.07 8.76
N THR A 45 -20.05 12.08 9.35
CA THR A 45 -19.31 13.11 10.07
C THR A 45 -18.69 12.43 11.27
N CYS A 46 -17.37 12.33 11.30
CA CYS A 46 -16.62 11.67 12.36
C CYS A 46 -16.78 12.35 13.74
N GLY A 47 -17.54 13.44 13.83
CA GLY A 47 -17.76 14.19 15.06
C GLY A 47 -16.51 14.91 15.58
N LEU A 48 -15.37 14.75 14.92
CA LEU A 48 -14.13 15.43 15.25
C LEU A 48 -14.13 16.82 14.64
N LYS A 49 -13.90 17.82 15.48
CA LYS A 49 -13.88 19.22 15.04
C LYS A 49 -12.60 19.59 14.32
N ASP A 50 -11.50 18.88 14.62
CA ASP A 50 -10.18 19.06 14.00
C ASP A 50 -9.47 17.70 13.89
N PRO A 51 -8.87 17.35 12.74
CA PRO A 51 -8.05 16.14 12.60
C PRO A 51 -6.86 16.08 13.57
N HIS A 52 -6.41 17.22 14.09
CA HIS A 52 -5.33 17.32 15.08
C HIS A 52 -5.79 17.03 16.52
N ASP A 53 -7.09 16.96 16.77
CA ASP A 53 -7.65 16.73 18.11
C ASP A 53 -7.67 15.22 18.51
N ILE A 54 -7.13 14.34 17.67
CA ILE A 54 -7.05 12.91 17.99
C ILE A 54 -5.83 12.66 18.88
N PRO A 55 -6.02 12.44 20.18
CA PRO A 55 -4.88 12.06 21.03
C PRO A 55 -4.44 10.63 20.65
N VAL A 56 -3.33 10.52 19.94
CA VAL A 56 -2.76 9.22 19.50
C VAL A 56 -2.58 8.25 20.68
N ILE A 57 -2.32 8.77 21.87
CA ILE A 57 -2.24 8.01 23.13
C ILE A 57 -3.53 7.24 23.42
N SER A 58 -4.71 7.81 23.13
CA SER A 58 -6.00 7.16 23.38
C SER A 58 -6.25 5.90 22.55
N LEU A 59 -5.52 5.70 21.46
CA LEU A 59 -5.61 4.48 20.66
C LEU A 59 -5.10 3.24 21.42
N TRP A 60 -4.27 3.44 22.43
CA TRP A 60 -3.65 2.39 23.24
C TRP A 60 -4.27 2.26 24.64
N ASP A 61 -5.35 3.02 24.91
CA ASP A 61 -6.10 2.95 26.16
C ASP A 61 -7.19 1.87 26.06
N GLY A 62 -7.38 1.11 27.14
CA GLY A 62 -8.39 0.07 27.26
C GLY A 62 -7.86 -1.25 27.79
N THR A 63 -8.69 -2.28 27.77
CA THR A 63 -8.27 -3.64 28.06
C THR A 63 -7.40 -4.19 26.93
N ASP A 64 -6.60 -5.20 27.22
CA ASP A 64 -5.68 -5.82 26.22
C ASP A 64 -6.45 -6.28 24.98
N ASP A 65 -7.67 -6.81 25.13
CA ASP A 65 -8.51 -7.24 24.02
C ASP A 65 -8.95 -6.06 23.14
N ILE A 66 -9.41 -4.96 23.75
CA ILE A 66 -9.82 -3.75 23.03
C ILE A 66 -8.63 -3.14 22.26
N VAL A 67 -7.48 -3.01 22.93
CA VAL A 67 -6.26 -2.48 22.31
C VAL A 67 -5.82 -3.36 21.14
N SER A 68 -5.88 -4.68 21.29
CA SER A 68 -5.51 -5.64 20.24
C SER A 68 -6.44 -5.54 19.03
N LEU A 69 -7.76 -5.53 19.26
CA LEU A 69 -8.75 -5.44 18.18
C LEU A 69 -8.69 -4.09 17.44
N ARG A 70 -8.57 -2.99 18.18
CA ARG A 70 -8.37 -1.65 17.60
C ARG A 70 -7.10 -1.57 16.77
N SER A 71 -6.00 -2.13 17.28
CA SER A 71 -4.72 -2.19 16.58
C SER A 71 -4.83 -3.03 15.30
N MET A 72 -5.52 -4.16 15.34
CA MET A 72 -5.75 -5.01 14.17
C MET A 72 -6.48 -4.24 13.07
N LEU A 73 -7.55 -3.51 13.40
CA LEU A 73 -8.27 -2.68 12.43
C LEU A 73 -7.36 -1.57 11.89
N LEU A 74 -6.65 -0.84 12.75
CA LEU A 74 -5.77 0.26 12.33
C LEU A 74 -4.66 -0.21 11.40
N PHE A 75 -3.96 -1.29 11.74
CA PHE A 75 -2.90 -1.83 10.89
C PHE A 75 -3.45 -2.45 9.61
N GLY A 76 -4.63 -3.07 9.66
CA GLY A 76 -5.34 -3.54 8.49
C GLY A 76 -5.69 -2.40 7.52
N LEU A 77 -6.21 -1.28 8.05
CA LEU A 77 -6.48 -0.07 7.26
C LEU A 77 -5.21 0.49 6.59
N LYS A 78 -4.08 0.49 7.29
CA LYS A 78 -2.79 0.91 6.70
C LYS A 78 -2.40 0.02 5.51
N GLY A 79 -2.54 -1.30 5.65
CA GLY A 79 -2.27 -2.25 4.56
C GLY A 79 -3.24 -2.07 3.39
N MET A 80 -4.54 -1.94 3.66
CA MET A 80 -5.55 -1.69 2.63
C MET A 80 -5.30 -0.36 1.90
N ALA A 81 -4.87 0.69 2.60
CA ALA A 81 -4.53 1.97 1.99
C ALA A 81 -3.35 1.86 1.01
N ALA A 82 -2.33 1.10 1.36
CA ALA A 82 -1.20 0.84 0.47
C ALA A 82 -1.65 0.12 -0.82
N TYR A 83 -2.46 -0.92 -0.70
CA TYR A 83 -2.99 -1.66 -1.86
C TYR A 83 -3.90 -0.79 -2.72
N ALA A 84 -4.82 -0.02 -2.11
CA ALA A 84 -5.66 0.92 -2.84
C ALA A 84 -4.84 1.99 -3.56
N HIS A 85 -3.74 2.47 -2.95
CA HIS A 85 -2.83 3.43 -3.56
C HIS A 85 -2.10 2.85 -4.78
N HIS A 86 -1.59 1.62 -4.69
CA HIS A 86 -0.98 0.95 -5.84
C HIS A 86 -1.97 0.77 -6.99
N ALA A 87 -3.21 0.35 -6.70
CA ALA A 87 -4.26 0.25 -7.71
C ALA A 87 -4.59 1.62 -8.34
N MET A 88 -4.72 2.65 -7.51
CA MET A 88 -4.99 4.03 -7.95
C MET A 88 -3.89 4.57 -8.87
N ASN A 89 -2.63 4.29 -8.58
CA ASN A 89 -1.48 4.67 -9.41
C ASN A 89 -1.54 4.05 -10.81
N LEU A 90 -2.22 2.91 -10.95
CA LEU A 90 -2.49 2.25 -12.23
C LEU A 90 -3.81 2.68 -12.87
N GLY A 91 -4.56 3.60 -12.24
CA GLY A 91 -5.83 4.13 -12.75
C GLY A 91 -7.07 3.36 -12.29
N TYR A 92 -6.96 2.50 -11.28
CA TYR A 92 -8.05 1.67 -10.76
C TYR A 92 -8.51 2.16 -9.39
N GLN A 93 -9.83 2.30 -9.23
CA GLN A 93 -10.45 2.72 -7.97
C GLN A 93 -11.73 1.92 -7.70
N ASN A 94 -12.12 1.83 -6.44
CA ASN A 94 -13.36 1.21 -6.01
C ASN A 94 -14.00 2.06 -4.89
N ASP A 95 -15.19 2.59 -5.16
CA ASP A 95 -15.88 3.50 -4.26
C ASP A 95 -16.26 2.85 -2.93
N ASN A 96 -16.57 1.55 -2.92
CA ASN A 96 -16.87 0.83 -1.69
C ASN A 96 -15.64 0.73 -0.79
N VAL A 97 -14.47 0.43 -1.36
CA VAL A 97 -13.19 0.40 -0.63
C VAL A 97 -12.88 1.79 -0.06
N THR A 98 -13.02 2.83 -0.88
CA THR A 98 -12.75 4.21 -0.45
C THR A 98 -13.71 4.65 0.66
N THR A 99 -15.00 4.41 0.50
CA THR A 99 -16.02 4.78 1.50
C THR A 99 -15.79 4.04 2.82
N TRP A 100 -15.49 2.75 2.74
CA TRP A 100 -15.25 1.96 3.94
C TRP A 100 -13.95 2.36 4.66
N PHE A 101 -12.94 2.78 3.91
CA PHE A 101 -11.69 3.29 4.47
C PHE A 101 -11.95 4.48 5.41
N TYR A 102 -12.75 5.45 4.97
CA TYR A 102 -13.16 6.58 5.83
C TYR A 102 -13.99 6.13 7.03
N LYS A 103 -14.94 5.19 6.83
CA LYS A 103 -15.70 4.59 7.93
C LYS A 103 -14.75 3.98 8.96
N GLY A 104 -13.83 3.12 8.51
CA GLY A 104 -12.88 2.42 9.38
C GLY A 104 -12.01 3.37 10.20
N LEU A 105 -11.49 4.45 9.58
CA LEU A 105 -10.72 5.48 10.30
C LEU A 105 -11.56 6.19 11.39
N CYS A 106 -12.85 6.45 11.13
CA CYS A 106 -13.74 7.02 12.13
C CYS A 106 -13.98 6.05 13.28
N GLU A 107 -14.19 4.76 12.99
CA GLU A 107 -14.49 3.74 13.99
C GLU A 107 -13.29 3.41 14.89
N VAL A 108 -12.05 3.49 14.37
CA VAL A 108 -10.83 3.32 15.19
C VAL A 108 -10.79 4.27 16.38
N ASN A 109 -11.42 5.44 16.25
CA ASN A 109 -11.41 6.50 17.26
C ASN A 109 -12.66 6.52 18.15
N ARG A 110 -13.51 5.49 18.06
CA ARG A 110 -14.71 5.33 18.86
C ARG A 110 -14.55 4.23 19.90
N GLU A 111 -15.37 4.31 20.95
CA GLU A 111 -15.48 3.23 21.91
C GLU A 111 -16.46 2.17 21.38
N HIS A 112 -16.04 0.92 21.44
CA HIS A 112 -16.81 -0.24 21.05
C HIS A 112 -16.65 -1.36 22.06
N SER A 113 -17.66 -2.21 22.20
CA SER A 113 -17.53 -3.48 22.88
C SER A 113 -16.63 -4.45 22.09
N VAL A 114 -16.21 -5.54 22.71
CA VAL A 114 -15.42 -6.59 22.04
C VAL A 114 -16.19 -7.16 20.84
N GLU A 115 -17.49 -7.40 21.00
CA GLU A 115 -18.37 -7.93 19.97
C GLU A 115 -18.47 -6.97 18.78
N GLU A 116 -18.67 -5.67 19.04
CA GLU A 116 -18.72 -4.64 17.99
C GLU A 116 -17.38 -4.52 17.23
N TRP A 117 -16.25 -4.61 17.93
CA TRP A 117 -14.94 -4.65 17.29
C TRP A 117 -14.77 -5.86 16.36
N ILE A 118 -15.23 -7.05 16.80
CA ILE A 118 -15.18 -8.26 15.98
C ILE A 118 -16.03 -8.08 14.72
N GLU A 119 -17.24 -7.53 14.84
CA GLU A 119 -18.12 -7.26 13.69
C GLU A 119 -17.46 -6.29 12.69
N LEU A 120 -16.87 -5.20 13.18
CA LEU A 120 -16.14 -4.23 12.35
C LEU A 120 -14.95 -4.88 11.63
N ILE A 121 -14.18 -5.72 12.31
CA ILE A 121 -13.03 -6.42 11.71
C ILE A 121 -13.49 -7.43 10.66
N MET A 122 -14.60 -8.14 10.89
CA MET A 122 -15.18 -9.04 9.90
C MET A 122 -15.70 -8.30 8.67
N GLU A 123 -16.30 -7.13 8.85
CA GLU A 123 -16.71 -6.27 7.74
C GLU A 123 -15.47 -5.74 6.99
N PHE A 124 -14.47 -5.25 7.72
CA PHE A 124 -13.17 -4.87 7.15
C PHE A 124 -12.57 -5.96 6.28
N GLY A 125 -12.55 -7.19 6.76
CA GLY A 125 -12.00 -8.34 6.03
C GLY A 125 -12.64 -8.52 4.65
N LYS A 126 -13.96 -8.35 4.54
CA LYS A 126 -14.69 -8.42 3.26
C LYS A 126 -14.30 -7.29 2.30
N VAL A 127 -14.14 -6.08 2.82
CA VAL A 127 -13.76 -4.92 2.00
C VAL A 127 -12.30 -4.98 1.61
N ASN A 128 -11.43 -5.43 2.52
CA ASN A 128 -10.03 -5.66 2.21
C ASN A 128 -9.84 -6.71 1.10
N TYR A 129 -10.66 -7.77 1.09
CA TYR A 129 -10.67 -8.73 -0.01
C TYR A 129 -11.00 -8.04 -1.35
N GLN A 130 -12.01 -7.15 -1.38
CA GLN A 130 -12.34 -6.37 -2.59
C GLN A 130 -11.19 -5.44 -3.01
N CYS A 131 -10.45 -4.90 -2.06
CA CYS A 131 -9.26 -4.10 -2.35
C CYS A 131 -8.14 -4.93 -2.96
N MET A 132 -7.93 -6.15 -2.46
CA MET A 132 -6.95 -7.08 -3.04
C MET A 132 -7.34 -7.52 -4.45
N GLU A 133 -8.62 -7.79 -4.69
CA GLU A 133 -9.15 -8.10 -6.03
C GLU A 133 -8.96 -6.93 -7.00
N LEU A 134 -9.19 -5.70 -6.52
CA LEU A 134 -8.93 -4.48 -7.30
C LEU A 134 -7.46 -4.36 -7.69
N LEU A 135 -6.54 -4.61 -6.76
CA LEU A 135 -5.10 -4.55 -7.03
C LEU A 135 -4.66 -5.66 -8.00
N ASP A 136 -5.17 -6.88 -7.82
CA ASP A 136 -4.89 -7.99 -8.74
C ASP A 136 -5.34 -7.63 -10.17
N LYS A 137 -6.55 -7.10 -10.32
CA LYS A 137 -7.06 -6.61 -11.59
C LYS A 137 -6.17 -5.52 -12.16
N ALA A 138 -5.79 -4.52 -11.36
CA ALA A 138 -4.93 -3.42 -11.80
C ALA A 138 -3.58 -3.92 -12.31
N ASN A 139 -2.96 -4.85 -11.60
CA ASN A 139 -1.67 -5.41 -11.97
C ASN A 139 -1.77 -6.31 -13.20
N THR A 140 -2.77 -7.19 -13.27
CA THR A 140 -2.90 -8.14 -14.39
C THR A 140 -3.29 -7.46 -15.69
N GLU A 141 -4.16 -6.46 -15.67
CA GLU A 141 -4.50 -5.67 -16.86
C GLU A 141 -3.34 -4.77 -17.30
N SER A 142 -2.57 -4.23 -16.36
CA SER A 142 -1.42 -3.37 -16.66
C SER A 142 -0.22 -4.15 -17.18
N PHE A 143 0.14 -5.27 -16.54
CA PHE A 143 1.40 -5.98 -16.79
C PHE A 143 1.22 -7.37 -17.39
N GLY A 144 -0.01 -7.83 -17.57
CA GLY A 144 -0.37 -9.16 -18.06
C GLY A 144 -0.54 -10.18 -16.92
N THR A 145 -1.24 -11.28 -17.20
CA THR A 145 -1.44 -12.35 -16.23
C THR A 145 -0.10 -13.04 -15.91
N PRO A 146 0.27 -13.14 -14.64
CA PRO A 146 1.54 -13.73 -14.26
C PRO A 146 1.58 -15.23 -14.60
N THR A 147 2.74 -15.69 -15.06
CA THR A 147 2.99 -17.08 -15.40
C THR A 147 4.19 -17.63 -14.63
N PRO A 148 4.24 -18.95 -14.34
CA PRO A 148 5.40 -19.55 -13.71
C PRO A 148 6.69 -19.25 -14.49
N THR A 149 7.66 -18.63 -13.84
CA THR A 149 8.88 -18.14 -14.46
C THR A 149 10.10 -18.55 -13.64
N LYS A 150 11.16 -18.97 -14.32
CA LYS A 150 12.44 -19.21 -13.67
C LYS A 150 13.15 -17.88 -13.44
N VAL A 151 13.54 -17.62 -12.20
CA VAL A 151 14.22 -16.38 -11.81
C VAL A 151 15.65 -16.73 -11.41
N HIS A 152 16.62 -15.98 -11.95
CA HIS A 152 18.02 -16.11 -11.56
C HIS A 152 18.26 -15.49 -10.19
N THR A 153 19.10 -16.13 -9.39
CA THR A 153 19.50 -15.64 -8.05
C THR A 153 20.98 -15.27 -7.98
N ASP A 154 21.71 -15.47 -9.07
CA ASP A 154 23.11 -15.08 -9.21
C ASP A 154 23.23 -13.62 -9.69
N ILE A 155 24.26 -12.93 -9.20
CA ILE A 155 24.54 -11.54 -9.58
C ILE A 155 25.46 -11.51 -10.80
N ARG A 156 24.98 -10.90 -11.87
CA ARG A 156 25.77 -10.70 -13.09
C ARG A 156 26.81 -9.59 -12.86
N LYS A 157 27.95 -9.71 -13.52
CA LYS A 157 28.98 -8.66 -13.50
C LYS A 157 28.46 -7.34 -14.09
N GLY A 158 28.68 -6.25 -13.39
CA GLY A 158 28.31 -4.90 -13.84
C GLY A 158 27.56 -4.12 -12.77
N PRO A 159 27.23 -2.86 -13.02
CA PRO A 159 26.44 -2.05 -12.10
C PRO A 159 25.01 -2.61 -11.99
N PHE A 160 24.44 -2.52 -10.80
CA PHE A 160 23.08 -2.98 -10.57
C PHE A 160 22.36 -2.17 -9.53
N ILE A 161 21.03 -2.25 -9.53
CA ILE A 161 20.11 -1.67 -8.56
C ILE A 161 19.27 -2.81 -7.97
N VAL A 162 19.03 -2.79 -6.67
CA VAL A 162 18.11 -3.71 -6.01
C VAL A 162 16.80 -2.96 -5.70
N VAL A 163 15.67 -3.59 -6.00
CA VAL A 163 14.33 -3.03 -5.74
C VAL A 163 13.58 -3.94 -4.78
N SER A 164 13.23 -3.42 -3.61
CA SER A 164 12.45 -4.10 -2.59
C SER A 164 11.13 -3.37 -2.37
N GLY A 165 10.07 -4.10 -2.07
CA GLY A 165 8.74 -3.53 -1.82
C GLY A 165 7.67 -4.21 -2.67
N HIS A 166 6.62 -3.46 -3.05
CA HIS A 166 5.41 -4.05 -3.62
C HIS A 166 4.89 -3.33 -4.88
N ASP A 167 5.32 -2.10 -5.17
CA ASP A 167 4.77 -1.30 -6.28
C ASP A 167 5.35 -1.72 -7.63
N LEU A 168 4.55 -2.43 -8.44
CA LEU A 168 4.97 -2.86 -9.77
C LEU A 168 5.08 -1.69 -10.76
N ARG A 169 4.35 -0.59 -10.53
CA ARG A 169 4.48 0.61 -11.37
C ARG A 169 5.82 1.29 -11.18
N ASP A 170 6.28 1.42 -9.95
CA ASP A 170 7.60 1.98 -9.66
C ASP A 170 8.70 1.13 -10.26
N LEU A 171 8.58 -0.19 -10.18
CA LEU A 171 9.49 -1.10 -10.87
C LEU A 171 9.48 -0.90 -12.39
N ASP A 172 8.31 -0.79 -13.01
CA ASP A 172 8.18 -0.54 -14.46
C ASP A 172 8.82 0.80 -14.86
N LEU A 173 8.61 1.86 -14.08
CA LEU A 173 9.23 3.16 -14.32
C LEU A 173 10.76 3.08 -14.21
N LEU A 174 11.30 2.38 -13.22
CA LEU A 174 12.73 2.16 -13.10
C LEU A 174 13.27 1.36 -14.29
N LEU A 175 12.58 0.30 -14.69
CA LEU A 175 12.98 -0.52 -15.83
C LEU A 175 12.99 0.31 -17.13
N LYS A 176 12.01 1.18 -17.35
CA LYS A 176 12.00 2.11 -18.49
C LYS A 176 13.16 3.10 -18.44
N GLN A 177 13.48 3.66 -17.27
CA GLN A 177 14.60 4.60 -17.12
C GLN A 177 15.96 3.96 -17.33
N THR A 178 16.09 2.68 -17.00
CA THR A 178 17.36 1.94 -17.11
C THR A 178 17.50 1.15 -18.40
N GLU A 179 16.48 1.16 -19.25
CA GLU A 179 16.51 0.47 -20.55
C GLU A 179 17.61 1.03 -21.46
N GLY A 180 18.36 0.14 -22.12
CA GLY A 180 19.49 0.52 -22.97
C GLY A 180 20.74 0.97 -22.22
N THR A 181 20.71 1.01 -20.89
CA THR A 181 21.89 1.24 -20.05
C THR A 181 22.63 -0.09 -19.79
N ARG A 182 23.75 -0.02 -19.04
CA ARG A 182 24.48 -1.22 -18.58
C ARG A 182 24.07 -1.65 -17.16
N ILE A 183 23.00 -1.06 -16.63
CA ILE A 183 22.53 -1.29 -15.26
C ILE A 183 21.59 -2.50 -15.26
N ASN A 184 21.90 -3.50 -14.43
CA ASN A 184 20.99 -4.59 -14.15
C ASN A 184 20.04 -4.21 -12.98
N VAL A 185 18.81 -4.70 -13.03
CA VAL A 185 17.84 -4.52 -11.95
C VAL A 185 17.56 -5.89 -11.34
N TYR A 186 17.61 -5.96 -10.03
CA TYR A 186 17.27 -7.16 -9.26
C TYR A 186 16.10 -6.82 -8.34
N THR A 187 15.12 -7.70 -8.31
CA THR A 187 14.08 -7.64 -7.27
C THR A 187 14.64 -8.19 -5.96
N HIS A 188 13.96 -7.87 -4.86
CA HIS A 188 14.26 -8.43 -3.55
C HIS A 188 12.94 -8.76 -2.85
N CYS A 189 12.94 -9.86 -2.08
CA CYS A 189 11.84 -10.25 -1.21
C CYS A 189 10.50 -10.35 -1.96
N GLU A 190 9.49 -9.63 -1.53
CA GLU A 190 8.12 -9.70 -2.06
C GLU A 190 7.94 -9.08 -3.44
N MET A 191 8.96 -8.43 -3.99
CA MET A 191 8.99 -8.02 -5.39
C MET A 191 9.30 -9.20 -6.36
N LEU A 192 9.72 -10.37 -5.86
CA LEU A 192 10.00 -11.56 -6.68
C LEU A 192 8.87 -11.92 -7.66
N PRO A 193 7.57 -11.86 -7.32
CA PRO A 193 6.47 -12.16 -8.24
C PRO A 193 6.44 -11.28 -9.50
N ALA A 194 7.09 -10.13 -9.51
CA ALA A 194 7.18 -9.25 -10.67
C ALA A 194 7.73 -9.95 -11.92
N HIS A 195 8.62 -10.92 -11.75
CA HIS A 195 9.17 -11.72 -12.85
C HIS A 195 8.14 -12.62 -13.55
N GLY A 196 7.00 -12.87 -12.93
CA GLY A 196 5.89 -13.62 -13.54
C GLY A 196 5.06 -12.79 -14.51
N TYR A 197 5.08 -11.46 -14.42
CA TYR A 197 4.28 -10.58 -15.26
C TYR A 197 4.94 -10.39 -16.63
N PRO A 198 4.27 -10.77 -17.74
CA PRO A 198 4.90 -10.80 -19.07
C PRO A 198 5.51 -9.48 -19.52
N LYS A 199 4.87 -8.34 -19.24
CA LYS A 199 5.38 -7.02 -19.65
C LYS A 199 6.62 -6.60 -18.86
N LEU A 200 6.72 -7.00 -17.58
CA LEU A 200 7.91 -6.74 -16.76
C LEU A 200 9.04 -7.71 -17.12
N ALA A 201 8.72 -8.99 -17.31
CA ALA A 201 9.67 -10.01 -17.71
C ALA A 201 10.28 -9.76 -19.11
N ALA A 202 9.66 -8.94 -19.94
CA ALA A 202 10.18 -8.55 -21.26
C ALA A 202 11.48 -7.70 -21.17
N TYR A 203 11.71 -7.01 -20.06
CA TYR A 203 12.92 -6.22 -19.85
C TYR A 203 14.13 -7.14 -19.60
N LYS A 204 15.05 -7.22 -20.54
CA LYS A 204 16.22 -8.13 -20.46
C LYS A 204 17.18 -7.82 -19.31
N HIS A 205 17.17 -6.59 -18.81
CA HIS A 205 18.00 -6.13 -17.71
C HIS A 205 17.30 -6.28 -16.34
N LEU A 206 16.05 -6.74 -16.28
CA LEU A 206 15.46 -7.32 -15.08
C LEU A 206 16.14 -8.69 -14.87
N ALA A 207 17.27 -8.68 -14.17
CA ALA A 207 18.26 -9.73 -14.25
C ALA A 207 17.97 -10.94 -13.36
N GLY A 208 17.26 -10.72 -12.25
CA GLY A 208 16.98 -11.78 -11.29
C GLY A 208 16.50 -11.24 -9.95
N ASN A 209 16.58 -12.08 -8.93
CA ASN A 209 16.23 -11.71 -7.55
C ASN A 209 17.48 -11.74 -6.67
N PHE A 210 17.65 -10.70 -5.86
CA PHE A 210 18.71 -10.57 -4.86
C PHE A 210 18.16 -10.98 -3.49
N GLY A 211 18.95 -11.74 -2.74
CA GLY A 211 18.61 -12.09 -1.36
C GLY A 211 17.39 -13.00 -1.22
N THR A 212 16.81 -12.99 -0.05
CA THR A 212 15.75 -13.91 0.38
C THR A 212 14.50 -13.16 0.84
N ALA A 213 14.25 -13.10 2.14
CA ALA A 213 13.03 -12.56 2.72
C ALA A 213 13.31 -11.29 3.54
N TRP A 214 12.28 -10.49 3.81
CA TRP A 214 12.40 -9.18 4.48
C TRP A 214 13.14 -9.22 5.82
N GLN A 215 13.00 -10.28 6.59
CA GLN A 215 13.68 -10.43 7.88
C GLN A 215 15.20 -10.58 7.76
N SER A 216 15.70 -10.88 6.57
CA SER A 216 17.13 -11.01 6.28
C SER A 216 17.77 -9.71 5.78
N GLN A 217 16.98 -8.65 5.56
CA GLN A 217 17.45 -7.38 4.97
C GLN A 217 18.66 -6.78 5.68
N GLN A 218 18.72 -6.84 7.01
CA GLN A 218 19.82 -6.26 7.77
C GLN A 218 21.18 -6.88 7.41
N THR A 219 21.21 -8.19 7.17
CA THR A 219 22.41 -8.92 6.77
C THR A 219 22.65 -8.87 5.28
N GLU A 220 21.59 -8.96 4.48
CA GLU A 220 21.70 -9.01 3.02
C GLU A 220 22.10 -7.67 2.40
N PHE A 221 21.71 -6.55 3.02
CA PHE A 221 22.07 -5.22 2.53
C PHE A 221 23.34 -4.66 3.17
N GLU A 222 23.93 -5.37 4.12
CA GLU A 222 25.20 -4.95 4.69
C GLU A 222 26.31 -4.96 3.64
N ASN A 223 26.96 -3.82 3.45
CA ASN A 223 28.04 -3.62 2.47
C ASN A 223 27.68 -3.96 1.02
N ILE A 224 26.41 -3.94 0.64
CA ILE A 224 25.99 -4.12 -0.75
C ILE A 224 26.57 -2.99 -1.63
N PRO A 225 27.30 -3.31 -2.73
CA PRO A 225 27.88 -2.30 -3.60
C PRO A 225 26.89 -1.78 -4.65
N ALA A 226 25.65 -1.51 -4.24
CA ALA A 226 24.56 -1.09 -5.13
C ALA A 226 23.54 -0.23 -4.37
N PRO A 227 22.88 0.71 -5.03
CA PRO A 227 21.72 1.37 -4.46
C PRO A 227 20.55 0.40 -4.27
N VAL A 228 19.80 0.61 -3.19
CA VAL A 228 18.56 -0.12 -2.89
C VAL A 228 17.40 0.85 -2.97
N LEU A 229 16.42 0.56 -3.80
CA LEU A 229 15.16 1.29 -3.91
C LEU A 229 14.08 0.53 -3.14
N PHE A 230 13.37 1.25 -2.28
CA PHE A 230 12.16 0.74 -1.61
C PHE A 230 10.93 1.40 -2.22
N THR A 231 9.92 0.58 -2.57
CA THR A 231 8.65 1.03 -3.18
C THR A 231 7.47 0.75 -2.27
#